data_8469a69ecc468b9310aa38b89032a5dd
#
_entry.id   8469a69ecc468b9310aa38b89032a5dd
#
_cell.length_a   1.000
_cell.length_b   1.000
_cell.length_c   1.000
_cell.angle_alpha   90.00
_cell.angle_beta   90.00
_cell.angle_gamma   90.00
#
_symmetry.space_group_name_H-M   'P 1'
#
loop_
_entity.id
_entity.type
_entity.pdbx_description
1 polymer ?
#
loop_
_entity_poly.entity_id
_entity_poly.type
_entity_poly.pdbx_seq_one_letter_code
_entity_poly.pdbx_strand_id
1 'polypeptide(L)'
;MHDSLYWVNYYTQNLKNKRIDWSIQPSLSDFEKKSILKSLQSWQLGETSEGKNLIEAATKHANYLDDKNYTNAIKLFIKEEQKHGNNLGRYIDLIGEQRIKKDWGDSLFRKARGLNTHMEFWTIAVITVESTAQLFYQCLKDATNCKLLKQICTD
;
A
#
# COMPACT_ATOMS: atom_id res chain seq x y z
N MET A 1 -9.74 -15.79 -16.47
CA MET A 1 -9.41 -15.52 -15.04
C MET A 1 -7.93 -15.87 -14.88
N HIS A 2 -7.16 -15.00 -14.25
CA HIS A 2 -5.73 -15.27 -13.98
C HIS A 2 -5.61 -16.16 -12.74
N ASP A 3 -4.70 -17.15 -12.80
CA ASP A 3 -4.38 -18.04 -11.68
C ASP A 3 -3.36 -17.39 -10.70
N SER A 4 -3.09 -18.04 -9.58
CA SER A 4 -2.15 -17.51 -8.59
C SER A 4 -0.70 -17.45 -9.11
N LEU A 5 -0.32 -18.31 -10.05
CA LEU A 5 1.01 -18.27 -10.67
C LEU A 5 1.20 -17.01 -11.51
N TYR A 6 0.16 -16.58 -12.23
CA TYR A 6 0.16 -15.30 -12.95
C TYR A 6 0.49 -14.13 -11.99
N TRP A 7 -0.19 -14.09 -10.83
CA TRP A 7 0.03 -13.02 -9.84
C TRP A 7 1.42 -13.08 -9.19
N VAL A 8 1.95 -14.28 -8.95
CA VAL A 8 3.34 -14.46 -8.50
C VAL A 8 4.31 -13.84 -9.51
N ASN A 9 4.15 -14.11 -10.80
CA ASN A 9 4.99 -13.56 -11.84
C ASN A 9 4.83 -12.05 -11.98
N TYR A 10 3.61 -11.55 -11.96
CA TYR A 10 3.28 -10.13 -12.02
C TYR A 10 3.96 -9.32 -10.90
N TYR A 11 3.74 -9.70 -9.64
CA TYR A 11 4.35 -8.98 -8.51
C TYR A 11 5.87 -9.15 -8.47
N THR A 12 6.41 -10.30 -8.86
CA THR A 12 7.86 -10.50 -8.95
C THR A 12 8.52 -9.56 -9.97
N GLN A 13 7.85 -9.29 -11.08
CA GLN A 13 8.31 -8.31 -12.07
C GLN A 13 8.15 -6.88 -11.54
N ASN A 14 7.02 -6.57 -10.91
CA ASN A 14 6.71 -5.25 -10.37
C ASN A 14 7.73 -4.79 -9.30
N LEU A 15 8.14 -5.69 -8.42
CA LEU A 15 9.16 -5.39 -7.40
C LEU A 15 10.51 -4.93 -7.99
N LYS A 16 10.82 -5.28 -9.24
CA LYS A 16 12.05 -4.87 -9.92
C LYS A 16 11.92 -3.51 -10.61
N ASN A 17 10.70 -3.04 -10.83
CA ASN A 17 10.44 -1.81 -11.56
C ASN A 17 10.76 -0.58 -10.68
N LYS A 18 11.65 0.25 -11.19
CA LYS A 18 12.00 1.55 -10.58
C LYS A 18 11.29 2.65 -11.36
N ARG A 19 10.06 2.99 -10.95
CA ARG A 19 9.22 3.97 -11.65
C ARG A 19 9.39 5.39 -11.14
N ILE A 20 10.06 5.58 -9.98
CA ILE A 20 10.22 6.85 -9.32
C ILE A 20 11.64 7.35 -9.50
N ASP A 21 11.79 8.54 -10.08
CA ASP A 21 13.06 9.24 -10.18
C ASP A 21 13.32 10.07 -8.92
N TRP A 22 14.09 9.49 -8.01
CA TRP A 22 14.44 10.10 -6.74
C TRP A 22 15.48 11.23 -6.82
N SER A 23 15.95 11.60 -8.01
CA SER A 23 16.79 12.79 -8.22
C SER A 23 15.94 14.06 -8.27
N ILE A 24 14.64 13.94 -8.51
CA ILE A 24 13.70 15.07 -8.53
C ILE A 24 13.47 15.57 -7.10
N GLN A 25 13.70 16.86 -6.88
CA GLN A 25 13.42 17.49 -5.59
C GLN A 25 11.92 17.74 -5.42
N PRO A 26 11.36 17.54 -4.21
CA PRO A 26 9.99 17.92 -3.91
C PRO A 26 9.74 19.41 -4.12
N SER A 27 8.58 19.77 -4.68
CA SER A 27 8.19 21.16 -4.94
C SER A 27 6.75 21.40 -4.47
N LEU A 28 6.52 21.29 -3.16
CA LEU A 28 5.24 21.62 -2.54
C LEU A 28 5.25 23.05 -1.99
N SER A 29 4.15 23.77 -2.17
CA SER A 29 3.89 24.97 -1.38
C SER A 29 3.54 24.59 0.07
N ASP A 30 3.71 25.53 1.00
CA ASP A 30 3.35 25.33 2.41
C ASP A 30 1.87 24.99 2.58
N PHE A 31 1.01 25.54 1.73
CA PHE A 31 -0.41 25.25 1.73
C PHE A 31 -0.69 23.79 1.29
N GLU A 32 -0.13 23.35 0.16
CA GLU A 32 -0.23 21.96 -0.29
C GLU A 32 0.28 20.99 0.78
N LYS A 33 1.47 21.25 1.31
CA LYS A 33 2.09 20.44 2.35
C LYS A 33 1.17 20.28 3.56
N LYS A 34 0.64 21.38 4.12
CA LYS A 34 -0.30 21.34 5.26
C LYS A 34 -1.58 20.58 4.94
N SER A 35 -2.07 20.70 3.70
CA SER A 35 -3.33 20.06 3.28
C SER A 35 -3.23 18.55 3.15
N ILE A 36 -2.08 18.01 2.71
CA ILE A 36 -1.95 16.58 2.37
C ILE A 36 -1.15 15.77 3.39
N LEU A 37 -0.32 16.41 4.23
CA LEU A 37 0.64 15.73 5.10
C LEU A 37 0.00 14.65 5.97
N LYS A 38 -1.10 14.97 6.66
CA LYS A 38 -1.77 14.02 7.55
C LYS A 38 -2.27 12.79 6.80
N SER A 39 -2.82 12.97 5.61
CA SER A 39 -3.29 11.87 4.77
C SER A 39 -2.12 11.01 4.28
N LEU A 40 -1.03 11.63 3.82
CA LEU A 40 0.18 10.91 3.40
C LEU A 40 0.77 10.09 4.55
N GLN A 41 0.82 10.65 5.76
CA GLN A 41 1.30 9.94 6.95
C GLN A 41 0.41 8.74 7.31
N SER A 42 -0.92 8.88 7.23
CA SER A 42 -1.87 7.80 7.52
C SER A 42 -1.77 6.69 6.48
N TRP A 43 -1.70 7.00 5.19
CA TRP A 43 -1.50 6.01 4.13
C TRP A 43 -0.15 5.32 4.28
N GLN A 44 0.94 6.06 4.48
CA GLN A 44 2.28 5.51 4.70
C GLN A 44 2.29 4.48 5.84
N LEU A 45 1.64 4.78 6.97
CA LEU A 45 1.56 3.87 8.10
C LEU A 45 0.74 2.61 7.76
N GLY A 46 -0.38 2.76 7.07
CA GLY A 46 -1.26 1.66 6.66
C GLY A 46 -0.55 0.65 5.76
N GLU A 47 0.16 1.12 4.74
CA GLU A 47 0.85 0.31 3.74
C GLU A 47 2.11 -0.40 4.27
N THR A 48 2.66 0.01 5.41
CA THR A 48 3.82 -0.67 6.02
C THR A 48 3.48 -1.87 6.90
N SER A 49 2.27 -2.39 6.82
CA SER A 49 1.83 -3.55 7.59
C SER A 49 2.59 -4.84 7.21
N GLU A 50 2.93 -5.67 8.21
CA GLU A 50 3.56 -6.98 7.98
C GLU A 50 2.59 -8.03 7.41
N GLY A 51 1.30 -7.80 7.45
CA GLY A 51 0.28 -8.66 6.86
C GLY A 51 0.17 -10.06 7.48
N LYS A 52 0.65 -10.28 8.71
CA LYS A 52 0.68 -11.62 9.36
C LYS A 52 -0.66 -12.34 9.33
N ASN A 53 -1.73 -11.65 9.75
CA ASN A 53 -3.07 -12.25 9.79
C ASN A 53 -3.61 -12.56 8.37
N LEU A 54 -3.28 -11.71 7.38
CA LEU A 54 -3.65 -11.96 5.98
C LEU A 54 -2.91 -13.18 5.43
N ILE A 55 -1.61 -13.33 5.74
CA ILE A 55 -0.82 -14.50 5.33
C ILE A 55 -1.38 -15.78 5.95
N GLU A 56 -1.80 -15.73 7.21
CA GLU A 56 -2.40 -16.88 7.89
C GLU A 56 -3.73 -17.28 7.22
N ALA A 57 -4.62 -16.32 6.98
CA ALA A 57 -5.88 -16.55 6.28
C ALA A 57 -5.66 -17.10 4.87
N ALA A 58 -4.71 -16.51 4.12
CA ALA A 58 -4.34 -16.96 2.79
C ALA A 58 -3.75 -18.38 2.78
N THR A 59 -2.98 -18.75 3.80
CA THR A 59 -2.42 -20.10 3.90
C THR A 59 -3.53 -21.15 4.16
N LYS A 60 -4.49 -20.84 5.02
CA LYS A 60 -5.65 -21.71 5.24
C LYS A 60 -6.47 -21.86 3.96
N HIS A 61 -6.72 -20.78 3.26
CA HIS A 61 -7.47 -20.78 2.00
C HIS A 61 -6.74 -21.52 0.88
N ALA A 62 -5.43 -21.35 0.74
CA ALA A 62 -4.59 -22.09 -0.21
C ALA A 62 -4.67 -23.60 -0.02
N ASN A 63 -4.65 -24.07 1.23
CA ASN A 63 -4.81 -25.49 1.55
C ASN A 63 -6.20 -26.01 1.19
N TYR A 64 -7.25 -25.21 1.39
CA TYR A 64 -8.61 -25.56 1.00
C TYR A 64 -8.78 -25.68 -0.51
N LEU A 65 -8.13 -24.80 -1.29
CA LEU A 65 -8.18 -24.80 -2.76
C LEU A 65 -7.15 -25.73 -3.42
N ASP A 66 -6.24 -26.33 -2.67
CA ASP A 66 -5.03 -27.02 -3.19
C ASP A 66 -4.20 -26.14 -4.15
N ASP A 67 -4.13 -24.83 -3.87
CA ASP A 67 -3.36 -23.88 -4.67
C ASP A 67 -2.04 -23.53 -4.01
N LYS A 68 -0.96 -24.16 -4.48
CA LYS A 68 0.41 -23.99 -3.93
C LYS A 68 0.98 -22.59 -4.11
N ASN A 69 0.47 -21.80 -5.05
CA ASN A 69 0.96 -20.46 -5.38
C ASN A 69 0.22 -19.35 -4.65
N TYR A 70 -0.99 -19.61 -4.15
CA TYR A 70 -1.87 -18.59 -3.56
C TYR A 70 -1.20 -17.81 -2.42
N THR A 71 -0.67 -18.52 -1.42
CA THR A 71 0.03 -17.87 -0.28
C THR A 71 1.24 -17.03 -0.74
N ASN A 72 1.97 -17.50 -1.77
CA ASN A 72 3.09 -16.75 -2.30
C ASN A 72 2.66 -15.49 -3.04
N ALA A 73 1.57 -15.54 -3.81
CA ALA A 73 0.98 -14.37 -4.45
C ALA A 73 0.60 -13.30 -3.42
N ILE A 74 -0.05 -13.70 -2.32
CA ILE A 74 -0.41 -12.77 -1.22
C ILE A 74 0.82 -12.18 -0.53
N LYS A 75 1.87 -12.96 -0.29
CA LYS A 75 3.13 -12.46 0.27
C LYS A 75 3.79 -11.41 -0.63
N LEU A 76 3.73 -11.62 -1.95
CA LEU A 76 4.27 -10.68 -2.92
C LEU A 76 3.42 -9.41 -3.03
N PHE A 77 2.09 -9.54 -2.97
CA PHE A 77 1.18 -8.39 -2.84
C PHE A 77 1.54 -7.54 -1.61
N ILE A 78 1.70 -8.15 -0.43
CA ILE A 78 2.10 -7.42 0.78
C ILE A 78 3.44 -6.68 0.60
N LYS A 79 4.40 -7.28 -0.12
CA LYS A 79 5.68 -6.61 -0.44
C LYS A 79 5.50 -5.41 -1.37
N GLU A 80 4.56 -5.48 -2.30
CA GLU A 80 4.22 -4.34 -3.16
C GLU A 80 3.64 -3.20 -2.33
N GLU A 81 2.70 -3.48 -1.42
CA GLU A 81 2.18 -2.48 -0.48
C GLU A 81 3.30 -1.86 0.38
N GLN A 82 4.17 -2.68 0.94
CA GLN A 82 5.33 -2.19 1.70
C GLN A 82 6.27 -1.31 0.86
N LYS A 83 6.41 -1.58 -0.44
CA LYS A 83 7.16 -0.72 -1.37
C LYS A 83 6.50 0.66 -1.49
N HIS A 84 5.16 0.70 -1.66
CA HIS A 84 4.41 1.96 -1.69
C HIS A 84 4.57 2.72 -0.37
N GLY A 85 4.37 2.07 0.78
CA GLY A 85 4.58 2.67 2.09
C GLY A 85 6.01 3.20 2.31
N ASN A 86 7.03 2.51 1.80
CA ASN A 86 8.41 2.96 1.84
C ASN A 86 8.64 4.18 0.92
N ASN A 87 8.04 4.21 -0.26
CA ASN A 87 8.10 5.35 -1.18
C ASN A 87 7.47 6.59 -0.56
N LEU A 88 6.28 6.46 0.02
CA LEU A 88 5.63 7.54 0.76
C LEU A 88 6.47 8.01 1.95
N GLY A 89 7.03 7.07 2.72
CA GLY A 89 7.88 7.39 3.85
C GLY A 89 9.12 8.18 3.44
N ARG A 90 9.80 7.77 2.37
CA ARG A 90 10.92 8.51 1.79
C ARG A 90 10.52 9.91 1.34
N TYR A 91 9.34 10.04 0.74
CA TYR A 91 8.83 11.35 0.32
C TYR A 91 8.55 12.27 1.52
N ILE A 92 7.92 11.74 2.58
CA ILE A 92 7.68 12.48 3.84
C ILE A 92 9.01 13.00 4.43
N ASP A 93 10.04 12.15 4.46
CA ASP A 93 11.38 12.55 4.92
C ASP A 93 11.99 13.67 4.05
N LEU A 94 11.85 13.57 2.72
CA LEU A 94 12.36 14.55 1.75
C LEU A 94 11.71 15.94 1.87
N ILE A 95 10.43 15.99 2.25
CA ILE A 95 9.74 17.27 2.52
C ILE A 95 10.00 17.83 3.93
N GLY A 96 10.91 17.20 4.69
CA GLY A 96 11.32 17.63 6.02
C GLY A 96 10.31 17.31 7.13
N GLU A 97 9.43 16.32 6.92
CA GLU A 97 8.38 15.96 7.87
C GLU A 97 8.64 14.60 8.54
N GLN A 98 8.00 14.37 9.68
CA GLN A 98 8.14 13.12 10.42
C GLN A 98 7.08 12.11 10.02
N ARG A 99 7.46 10.82 9.94
CA ARG A 99 6.53 9.71 9.81
C ARG A 99 5.81 9.49 11.15
N ILE A 100 4.53 9.14 11.11
CA ILE A 100 3.78 8.79 12.31
C ILE A 100 3.92 7.30 12.62
N LYS A 101 3.87 6.97 13.91
CA LYS A 101 3.95 5.58 14.39
C LYS A 101 2.59 5.02 14.78
N LYS A 102 1.60 5.87 14.95
CA LYS A 102 0.24 5.50 15.35
C LYS A 102 -0.76 6.43 14.69
N ASP A 103 -1.84 5.85 14.24
CA ASP A 103 -3.02 6.55 13.77
C ASP A 103 -4.25 5.88 14.36
N TRP A 104 -5.26 6.65 14.66
CA TRP A 104 -6.53 6.19 15.25
C TRP A 104 -7.26 5.24 14.29
N GLY A 105 -7.40 5.65 13.01
CA GLY A 105 -8.07 4.85 11.99
C GLY A 105 -7.34 3.55 11.69
N ASP A 106 -6.02 3.60 11.54
CA ASP A 106 -5.18 2.41 11.36
C ASP A 106 -5.30 1.47 12.57
N SER A 107 -5.29 1.99 13.79
CA SER A 107 -5.43 1.19 15.01
C SER A 107 -6.77 0.47 15.10
N LEU A 108 -7.87 1.13 14.72
CA LEU A 108 -9.20 0.53 14.66
C LEU A 108 -9.28 -0.54 13.57
N PHE A 109 -8.75 -0.23 12.38
CA PHE A 109 -8.74 -1.16 11.25
C PHE A 109 -7.88 -2.41 11.52
N ARG A 110 -6.72 -2.25 12.18
CA ARG A 110 -5.88 -3.39 12.61
C ARG A 110 -6.61 -4.29 13.63
N LYS A 111 -7.34 -3.73 14.58
CA LYS A 111 -8.16 -4.51 15.54
C LYS A 111 -9.26 -5.29 14.81
N ALA A 112 -10.01 -4.64 13.93
CA ALA A 112 -11.07 -5.31 13.16
C ALA A 112 -10.53 -6.48 12.31
N ARG A 113 -9.39 -6.27 11.64
CA ARG A 113 -8.71 -7.33 10.87
C ARG A 113 -8.18 -8.46 11.72
N GLY A 114 -7.74 -8.19 12.96
CA GLY A 114 -7.22 -9.21 13.89
C GLY A 114 -8.28 -10.21 14.37
N LEU A 115 -9.56 -9.85 14.29
CA LEU A 115 -10.68 -10.71 14.66
C LEU A 115 -11.11 -11.67 13.55
N ASN A 116 -10.54 -11.53 12.35
CA ASN A 116 -11.03 -12.22 11.17
C ASN A 116 -10.00 -13.20 10.59
N THR A 117 -10.42 -14.46 10.43
CA THR A 117 -9.60 -15.57 9.92
C THR A 117 -10.05 -16.06 8.54
N HIS A 118 -11.12 -15.50 7.96
CA HIS A 118 -11.69 -15.91 6.69
C HIS A 118 -11.18 -15.07 5.53
N MET A 119 -10.77 -15.71 4.43
CA MET A 119 -10.18 -15.01 3.28
C MET A 119 -11.19 -14.11 2.54
N GLU A 120 -12.47 -14.47 2.54
CA GLU A 120 -13.56 -13.68 1.93
C GLU A 120 -13.65 -12.27 2.54
N PHE A 121 -13.59 -12.16 3.86
CA PHE A 121 -13.60 -10.85 4.55
C PHE A 121 -12.33 -10.05 4.28
N TRP A 122 -11.17 -10.75 4.22
CA TRP A 122 -9.92 -10.10 3.84
C TRP A 122 -9.99 -9.54 2.43
N THR A 123 -10.60 -10.28 1.49
CA THR A 123 -10.80 -9.83 0.12
C THR A 123 -11.64 -8.55 0.07
N ILE A 124 -12.77 -8.53 0.79
CA ILE A 124 -13.63 -7.33 0.88
C ILE A 124 -12.86 -6.16 1.48
N ALA A 125 -12.15 -6.38 2.59
CA ALA A 125 -11.37 -5.34 3.27
C ALA A 125 -10.28 -4.77 2.34
N VAL A 126 -9.52 -5.63 1.65
CA VAL A 126 -8.47 -5.21 0.71
C VAL A 126 -9.10 -4.43 -0.45
N ILE A 127 -10.14 -4.94 -1.12
CA ILE A 127 -10.79 -4.25 -2.24
C ILE A 127 -11.28 -2.86 -1.80
N THR A 128 -11.86 -2.74 -0.61
CA THR A 128 -12.35 -1.46 -0.09
C THR A 128 -11.20 -0.46 0.11
N VAL A 129 -10.11 -0.90 0.72
CA VAL A 129 -8.92 -0.06 0.96
C VAL A 129 -8.29 0.35 -0.37
N GLU A 130 -8.05 -0.62 -1.27
CA GLU A 130 -7.43 -0.37 -2.57
C GLU A 130 -8.25 0.59 -3.44
N SER A 131 -9.58 0.41 -3.48
CA SER A 131 -10.47 1.31 -4.23
C SER A 131 -10.40 2.75 -3.67
N THR A 132 -10.30 2.89 -2.34
CA THR A 132 -10.17 4.20 -1.68
C THR A 132 -8.79 4.80 -1.94
N ALA A 133 -7.73 3.98 -1.87
CA ALA A 133 -6.36 4.38 -2.17
C ALA A 133 -6.22 4.88 -3.61
N GLN A 134 -6.73 4.14 -4.58
CA GLN A 134 -6.71 4.53 -6.00
C GLN A 134 -7.37 5.89 -6.22
N LEU A 135 -8.55 6.12 -5.62
CA LEU A 135 -9.23 7.41 -5.71
C LEU A 135 -8.40 8.54 -5.06
N PHE A 136 -7.86 8.29 -3.87
CA PHE A 136 -7.03 9.27 -3.16
C PHE A 136 -5.78 9.64 -3.96
N TYR A 137 -5.03 8.65 -4.45
CA TYR A 137 -3.81 8.90 -5.22
C TYR A 137 -4.09 9.56 -6.57
N GLN A 138 -5.20 9.20 -7.23
CA GLN A 138 -5.60 9.88 -8.46
C GLN A 138 -5.94 11.35 -8.20
N CYS A 139 -6.75 11.66 -7.19
CA CYS A 139 -7.08 13.04 -6.82
C CYS A 139 -5.83 13.83 -6.42
N LEU A 140 -4.92 13.22 -5.65
CA LEU A 140 -3.68 13.86 -5.23
C LEU A 140 -2.76 14.15 -6.43
N LYS A 141 -2.63 13.20 -7.36
CA LYS A 141 -1.88 13.35 -8.60
C LYS A 141 -2.40 14.51 -9.47
N ASP A 142 -3.71 14.63 -9.55
CA ASP A 142 -4.35 15.68 -10.38
C ASP A 142 -4.25 17.06 -9.70
N ALA A 143 -4.31 17.11 -8.38
CA ALA A 143 -4.27 18.36 -7.61
C ALA A 143 -2.87 18.93 -7.41
N THR A 144 -1.81 18.10 -7.36
CA THR A 144 -0.45 18.59 -7.10
C THR A 144 0.28 19.00 -8.37
N ASN A 145 1.21 19.96 -8.26
CA ASN A 145 2.19 20.27 -9.30
C ASN A 145 3.57 19.61 -9.04
N CYS A 146 3.75 18.95 -7.91
CA CYS A 146 5.02 18.29 -7.54
C CYS A 146 5.26 17.05 -8.41
N LYS A 147 6.24 17.11 -9.33
CA LYS A 147 6.56 16.02 -10.26
C LYS A 147 6.91 14.72 -9.53
N LEU A 148 7.67 14.78 -8.43
CA LEU A 148 8.02 13.59 -7.67
C LEU A 148 6.78 12.94 -7.05
N LEU A 149 5.87 13.75 -6.46
CA LEU A 149 4.63 13.23 -5.87
C LEU A 149 3.73 12.59 -6.93
N LYS A 150 3.64 13.19 -8.13
CA LYS A 150 2.91 12.58 -9.26
C LYS A 150 3.43 11.18 -9.64
N GLN A 151 4.75 10.98 -9.62
CA GLN A 151 5.34 9.67 -9.90
C GLN A 151 4.98 8.66 -8.80
N ILE A 152 5.04 9.07 -7.53
CA ILE A 152 4.67 8.23 -6.40
C ILE A 152 3.19 7.82 -6.49
N CYS A 153 2.31 8.75 -6.82
CA CYS A 153 0.88 8.46 -7.00
C CYS A 153 0.57 7.60 -8.25
N THR A 154 1.56 7.31 -9.09
CA THR A 154 1.40 6.51 -10.32
C THR A 154 2.02 5.11 -10.19
N ASP A 155 2.94 4.93 -9.21
CA ASP A 155 3.59 3.64 -8.94
C ASP A 155 2.63 2.64 -8.33
#